data_93557b83757d1e81b28fadb01ae02625
#
_entry.id   93557b83757d1e81b28fadb01ae02625
#
_cell.length_a   1.000
_cell.length_b   1.000
_cell.length_c   1.000
_cell.angle_alpha   90.00
_cell.angle_beta   90.00
_cell.angle_gamma   90.00
#
_symmetry.space_group_name_H-M   'P 1'
#
loop_
_entity.id
_entity.type
_entity.pdbx_description
1 polymer ?
#
loop_
_entity_poly.entity_id
_entity_poly.type
_entity_poly.pdbx_seq_one_letter_code
_entity_poly.pdbx_strand_id
1 'polypeptide(L)'
;MTTVLTTHHHWDHAGGNQKLLELRPDLHVIGGDDRIDALKQKVTQGDQVKIGNLNILCLFTPCHTTGHICYYVTDEENGSKAVFTGDTLFLGGCGRFFEGDGAQMNEALNVKLGALPDETVST
;
A
#
# COMPACT_ATOMS: atom_id res chain seq x y z
N MET A 1 -6.97 10.30 -13.65
CA MET A 1 -6.18 9.28 -12.93
C MET A 1 -4.81 9.23 -13.58
N THR A 2 -3.74 9.40 -12.79
CA THR A 2 -2.35 9.44 -13.28
C THR A 2 -1.50 8.35 -12.64
N THR A 3 -1.89 7.89 -11.45
CA THR A 3 -1.11 6.97 -10.64
C THR A 3 -1.99 5.89 -10.05
N VAL A 4 -1.46 4.67 -10.00
CA VAL A 4 -2.06 3.51 -9.33
C VAL A 4 -1.09 3.09 -8.21
N LEU A 5 -1.59 2.99 -6.99
CA LEU A 5 -0.86 2.44 -5.85
C LEU A 5 -1.38 1.03 -5.60
N THR A 6 -0.51 0.04 -5.68
CA THR A 6 -0.88 -1.37 -5.50
C THR A 6 -0.27 -1.89 -4.20
N THR A 7 -1.09 -2.38 -3.29
CA THR A 7 -0.63 -2.86 -1.98
C THR A 7 0.21 -4.13 -2.09
N HIS A 8 -0.22 -5.09 -2.93
CA HIS A 8 0.48 -6.34 -3.17
C HIS A 8 0.07 -7.01 -4.49
N HIS A 9 0.75 -8.09 -4.86
CA HIS A 9 0.67 -8.68 -6.20
C HIS A 9 -0.51 -9.62 -6.44
N HIS A 10 -1.33 -9.98 -5.44
CA HIS A 10 -2.44 -10.91 -5.63
C HIS A 10 -3.41 -10.40 -6.70
N TRP A 11 -4.00 -11.35 -7.46
CA TRP A 11 -4.78 -11.04 -8.66
C TRP A 11 -6.01 -10.16 -8.40
N ASP A 12 -6.63 -10.31 -7.24
CA ASP A 12 -7.80 -9.52 -6.80
C ASP A 12 -7.44 -8.07 -6.44
N HIS A 13 -6.15 -7.76 -6.26
CA HIS A 13 -5.63 -6.41 -6.02
C HIS A 13 -4.88 -5.83 -7.24
N ALA A 14 -4.04 -6.62 -7.89
CA ALA A 14 -3.16 -6.17 -8.98
C ALA A 14 -3.62 -6.61 -10.38
N GLY A 15 -4.51 -7.59 -10.49
CA GLY A 15 -4.86 -8.22 -11.79
C GLY A 15 -5.52 -7.28 -12.80
N GLY A 16 -6.04 -6.13 -12.35
CA GLY A 16 -6.58 -5.10 -13.24
C GLY A 16 -5.56 -4.11 -13.80
N ASN A 17 -4.33 -4.09 -13.28
CA ASN A 17 -3.33 -3.06 -13.61
C ASN A 17 -2.98 -3.05 -15.11
N GLN A 18 -2.77 -4.22 -15.70
CA GLN A 18 -2.46 -4.34 -17.13
C GLN A 18 -3.58 -3.78 -18.00
N LYS A 19 -4.83 -4.09 -17.66
CA LYS A 19 -6.00 -3.58 -18.38
C LYS A 19 -6.18 -2.07 -18.24
N LEU A 20 -5.91 -1.53 -17.04
CA LEU A 20 -5.89 -0.09 -16.83
C LEU A 20 -4.82 0.59 -17.68
N LEU A 21 -3.62 0.00 -17.77
CA LEU A 21 -2.53 0.54 -18.58
C LEU A 21 -2.84 0.49 -20.08
N GLU A 22 -3.55 -0.53 -20.59
CA GLU A 22 -4.04 -0.58 -21.97
C GLU A 22 -4.99 0.59 -22.29
N LEU A 23 -5.88 0.92 -21.35
CA LEU A 23 -6.82 2.04 -21.47
C LEU A 23 -6.17 3.41 -21.26
N ARG A 24 -5.16 3.46 -20.43
CA ARG A 24 -4.44 4.69 -20.04
C ARG A 24 -2.94 4.41 -19.98
N PRO A 25 -2.23 4.44 -21.13
CA PRO A 25 -0.79 4.12 -21.21
C PRO A 25 0.12 5.06 -20.40
N ASP A 26 -0.39 6.23 -20.06
CA ASP A 26 0.30 7.24 -19.24
C ASP A 26 0.27 6.94 -17.73
N LEU A 27 -0.49 5.93 -17.28
CA LEU A 27 -0.57 5.59 -15.87
C LEU A 27 0.79 5.12 -15.31
N HIS A 28 1.07 5.57 -14.10
CA HIS A 28 2.25 5.16 -13.32
C HIS A 28 1.84 4.22 -12.21
N VAL A 29 2.21 2.93 -12.34
CA VAL A 29 1.89 1.89 -11.35
C VAL A 29 3.04 1.75 -10.37
N ILE A 30 2.73 1.89 -9.07
CA ILE A 30 3.67 1.87 -7.95
C ILE A 30 3.31 0.71 -7.02
N GLY A 31 4.30 0.01 -6.52
CA GLY A 31 4.13 -1.08 -5.55
C GLY A 31 5.44 -1.60 -5.01
N GLY A 32 5.39 -2.55 -4.07
CA GLY A 32 6.57 -3.08 -3.36
C GLY A 32 7.12 -4.40 -3.90
N ASP A 33 6.56 -4.93 -4.98
CA ASP A 33 6.86 -6.29 -5.44
C ASP A 33 6.94 -6.37 -6.97
N ASP A 34 8.01 -6.98 -7.49
CA ASP A 34 8.21 -7.15 -8.94
C ASP A 34 7.15 -8.07 -9.59
N ARG A 35 6.40 -8.84 -8.78
CA ARG A 35 5.26 -9.67 -9.23
C ARG A 35 4.00 -8.87 -9.53
N ILE A 36 3.96 -7.57 -9.22
CA ILE A 36 2.82 -6.71 -9.54
C ILE A 36 2.76 -6.46 -11.04
N ASP A 37 1.62 -6.78 -11.65
CA ASP A 37 1.39 -6.54 -13.07
C ASP A 37 1.51 -5.05 -13.42
N ALA A 38 2.22 -4.79 -14.53
CA ALA A 38 2.45 -3.43 -15.04
C ALA A 38 3.22 -2.49 -14.10
N LEU A 39 3.96 -3.01 -13.12
CA LEU A 39 4.75 -2.21 -12.18
C LEU A 39 5.74 -1.31 -12.94
N LYS A 40 5.72 -0.01 -12.63
CA LYS A 40 6.67 0.98 -13.18
C LYS A 40 7.65 1.52 -12.15
N GLN A 41 7.24 1.55 -10.88
CA GLN A 41 8.09 2.03 -9.79
C GLN A 41 7.96 1.11 -8.59
N LYS A 42 9.08 0.55 -8.16
CA LYS A 42 9.16 -0.22 -6.92
C LYS A 42 9.48 0.69 -5.75
N VAL A 43 8.76 0.50 -4.64
CA VAL A 43 8.94 1.25 -3.40
C VAL A 43 9.16 0.31 -2.23
N THR A 44 9.74 0.84 -1.16
CA THR A 44 10.00 0.10 0.09
C THR A 44 9.73 0.98 1.31
N GLN A 45 10.12 0.51 2.50
CA GLN A 45 9.92 1.22 3.76
C GLN A 45 10.46 2.64 3.70
N GLY A 46 9.61 3.61 4.03
CA GLY A 46 9.97 5.01 4.17
C GLY A 46 10.02 5.81 2.87
N ASP A 47 9.86 5.15 1.71
CA ASP A 47 9.76 5.86 0.44
C ASP A 47 8.54 6.79 0.43
N GLN A 48 8.69 7.93 -0.21
CA GLN A 48 7.64 8.94 -0.32
C GLN A 48 7.26 9.18 -1.78
N VAL A 49 5.96 9.27 -2.02
CA VAL A 49 5.39 9.63 -3.33
C VAL A 49 4.52 10.86 -3.15
N LYS A 50 4.66 11.84 -4.04
CA LYS A 50 3.79 13.02 -4.04
C LYS A 50 2.86 13.01 -5.23
N ILE A 51 1.56 13.18 -4.97
CA ILE A 51 0.51 13.28 -6.00
C ILE A 51 -0.33 14.52 -5.71
N GLY A 52 -0.12 15.59 -6.47
CA GLY A 52 -0.76 16.88 -6.18
C GLY A 52 -0.38 17.37 -4.77
N ASN A 53 -1.36 17.62 -3.91
CA ASN A 53 -1.19 18.04 -2.52
C ASN A 53 -1.11 16.86 -1.53
N LEU A 54 -1.14 15.62 -2.05
CA LEU A 54 -1.07 14.42 -1.22
C LEU A 54 0.36 13.94 -1.09
N ASN A 55 0.80 13.76 0.16
CA ASN A 55 2.04 13.05 0.47
C ASN A 55 1.70 11.61 0.86
N ILE A 56 2.35 10.66 0.22
CA ILE A 56 2.15 9.23 0.45
C ILE A 56 3.45 8.65 0.99
N LEU A 57 3.40 8.15 2.24
CA LEU A 57 4.49 7.41 2.86
C LEU A 57 4.24 5.93 2.67
N CYS A 58 5.22 5.23 2.11
CA CYS A 58 5.19 3.79 1.91
C CYS A 58 5.63 3.07 3.20
N LEU A 59 4.74 2.26 3.76
CA LEU A 59 5.01 1.43 4.93
C LEU A 59 5.14 -0.02 4.47
N PHE A 60 6.35 -0.56 4.51
CA PHE A 60 6.61 -1.94 4.14
C PHE A 60 6.09 -2.89 5.22
N THR A 61 5.11 -3.72 4.88
CA THR A 61 4.38 -4.60 5.81
C THR A 61 4.39 -6.06 5.33
N PRO A 62 5.58 -6.69 5.23
CA PRO A 62 5.68 -8.07 4.76
C PRO A 62 5.02 -9.02 5.76
N CYS A 63 4.17 -9.90 5.31
CA CYS A 63 3.59 -11.06 6.01
C CYS A 63 2.57 -11.76 5.12
N HIS A 64 1.46 -11.11 4.80
CA HIS A 64 0.47 -11.64 3.84
C HIS A 64 1.15 -11.94 2.50
N THR A 65 1.95 -11.00 2.00
CA THR A 65 2.95 -11.21 0.95
C THR A 65 4.29 -10.60 1.36
N THR A 66 5.40 -11.05 0.76
CA THR A 66 6.74 -10.52 1.05
C THR A 66 6.94 -9.08 0.59
N GLY A 67 6.18 -8.64 -0.40
CA GLY A 67 6.27 -7.29 -0.97
C GLY A 67 5.10 -6.37 -0.64
N HIS A 68 4.32 -6.68 0.41
CA HIS A 68 3.16 -5.88 0.79
C HIS A 68 3.54 -4.48 1.26
N ILE A 69 2.84 -3.46 0.77
CA ILE A 69 2.97 -2.06 1.16
C ILE A 69 1.61 -1.54 1.65
N CYS A 70 1.59 -0.92 2.82
CA CYS A 70 0.51 -0.02 3.23
C CYS A 70 0.87 1.41 2.82
N TYR A 71 -0.10 2.19 2.36
CA TYR A 71 0.12 3.57 1.93
C TYR A 71 -0.53 4.53 2.92
N TYR A 72 0.29 5.27 3.64
CA TYR A 72 -0.17 6.34 4.53
C TYR A 72 -0.19 7.66 3.77
N VAL A 73 -1.38 8.25 3.64
CA VAL A 73 -1.63 9.45 2.84
C VAL A 73 -1.97 10.60 3.76
N THR A 74 -1.30 11.73 3.54
CA THR A 74 -1.60 12.99 4.21
C THR A 74 -1.89 14.07 3.17
N ASP A 75 -2.95 14.84 3.40
CA ASP A 75 -3.29 15.99 2.59
C ASP A 75 -2.65 17.25 3.19
N GLU A 76 -1.75 17.89 2.45
CA GLU A 76 -1.06 19.12 2.89
C GLU A 76 -2.01 20.30 3.03
N GLU A 77 -3.13 20.31 2.31
CA GLU A 77 -4.05 21.44 2.27
C GLU A 77 -4.97 21.48 3.49
N ASN A 78 -5.52 20.32 3.91
CA ASN A 78 -6.50 20.24 4.99
C ASN A 78 -6.07 19.41 6.20
N GLY A 79 -4.91 18.75 6.13
CA GLY A 79 -4.37 17.92 7.19
C GLY A 79 -5.04 16.56 7.36
N SER A 80 -5.93 16.16 6.45
CA SER A 80 -6.58 14.84 6.50
C SER A 80 -5.57 13.72 6.35
N LYS A 81 -5.81 12.61 7.08
CA LYS A 81 -4.93 11.44 7.12
C LYS A 81 -5.71 10.18 6.84
N ALA A 82 -5.18 9.33 5.96
CA ALA A 82 -5.74 8.02 5.66
C ALA A 82 -4.64 6.99 5.46
N VAL A 83 -4.93 5.72 5.77
CA VAL A 83 -4.03 4.62 5.48
C VAL A 83 -4.77 3.53 4.71
N PHE A 84 -4.19 3.11 3.58
CA PHE A 84 -4.66 2.01 2.75
C PHE A 84 -3.87 0.77 3.13
N THR A 85 -4.54 -0.17 3.81
CA THR A 85 -3.88 -1.27 4.51
C THR A 85 -3.85 -2.58 3.71
N GLY A 86 -4.60 -2.67 2.60
CA GLY A 86 -4.71 -3.92 1.83
C GLY A 86 -5.00 -5.10 2.75
N ASP A 87 -4.27 -6.21 2.57
CA ASP A 87 -4.46 -7.43 3.36
C ASP A 87 -3.63 -7.49 4.66
N THR A 88 -3.04 -6.37 5.08
CA THR A 88 -2.39 -6.29 6.39
C THR A 88 -3.41 -6.08 7.51
N LEU A 89 -4.44 -5.24 7.32
CA LEU A 89 -5.44 -4.95 8.35
C LEU A 89 -6.83 -4.90 7.73
N PHE A 90 -7.76 -5.70 8.28
CA PHE A 90 -9.19 -5.70 7.98
C PHE A 90 -10.00 -5.15 9.15
N LEU A 91 -11.30 -4.95 8.93
CA LEU A 91 -12.23 -4.67 10.02
C LEU A 91 -12.38 -5.93 10.88
N GLY A 92 -11.68 -5.96 12.01
CA GLY A 92 -11.72 -7.07 12.96
C GLY A 92 -10.83 -8.27 12.62
N GLY A 93 -9.79 -8.06 11.79
CA GLY A 93 -8.86 -9.13 11.42
C GLY A 93 -7.71 -8.67 10.54
N CYS A 94 -7.03 -9.63 9.94
CA CYS A 94 -5.94 -9.40 9.00
C CYS A 94 -5.91 -10.52 7.95
N GLY A 95 -5.19 -10.28 6.85
CA GLY A 95 -4.97 -11.28 5.81
C GLY A 95 -4.19 -12.49 6.31
N ARG A 96 -4.35 -13.63 5.63
CA ARG A 96 -3.61 -14.85 5.93
C ARG A 96 -2.10 -14.64 5.74
N PHE A 97 -1.29 -15.29 6.58
CA PHE A 97 0.18 -15.24 6.52
C PHE A 97 0.71 -16.22 5.47
N PHE A 98 0.54 -15.90 4.19
CA PHE A 98 1.01 -16.78 3.11
C PHE A 98 2.53 -16.83 3.02
N GLU A 99 3.19 -15.68 3.21
CA GLU A 99 4.63 -15.51 2.98
C GLU A 99 5.37 -14.95 4.20
N GLY A 100 4.75 -15.01 5.38
CA GLY A 100 5.32 -14.47 6.61
C GLY A 100 4.84 -15.15 7.87
N ASP A 101 5.10 -14.53 9.00
CA ASP A 101 4.83 -15.05 10.35
C ASP A 101 4.18 -14.01 11.27
N GLY A 102 3.84 -14.46 12.50
CA GLY A 102 3.20 -13.61 13.50
C GLY A 102 4.07 -12.44 13.95
N ALA A 103 5.40 -12.57 13.96
CA ALA A 103 6.31 -11.50 14.32
C ALA A 103 6.26 -10.36 13.31
N GLN A 104 6.23 -10.70 12.02
CA GLN A 104 6.08 -9.70 10.94
C GLN A 104 4.73 -9.00 11.00
N MET A 105 3.63 -9.74 11.24
CA MET A 105 2.31 -9.12 11.37
C MET A 105 2.23 -8.23 12.62
N ASN A 106 2.82 -8.64 13.73
CA ASN A 106 2.91 -7.81 14.94
C ASN A 106 3.67 -6.51 14.68
N GLU A 107 4.79 -6.57 13.96
CA GLU A 107 5.56 -5.39 13.53
C GLU A 107 4.71 -4.48 12.65
N ALA A 108 3.98 -5.02 11.69
CA ALA A 108 3.12 -4.25 10.80
C ALA A 108 1.98 -3.57 11.56
N LEU A 109 1.24 -4.30 12.39
CA LEU A 109 0.05 -3.79 13.07
C LEU A 109 0.38 -2.87 14.25
N ASN A 110 1.27 -3.31 15.16
CA ASN A 110 1.49 -2.62 16.43
C ASN A 110 2.62 -1.60 16.38
N VAL A 111 3.63 -1.81 15.52
CA VAL A 111 4.74 -0.86 15.42
C VAL A 111 4.51 0.14 14.30
N LYS A 112 4.22 -0.30 13.08
CA LYS A 112 4.07 0.62 11.92
C LYS A 112 2.72 1.30 11.88
N LEU A 113 1.62 0.52 11.81
CA LEU A 113 0.27 1.10 11.76
C LEU A 113 -0.14 1.70 13.11
N GLY A 114 0.20 1.04 14.22
CA GLY A 114 -0.09 1.52 15.57
C GLY A 114 0.64 2.81 15.96
N ALA A 115 1.69 3.21 15.24
CA ALA A 115 2.38 4.49 15.44
C ALA A 115 1.73 5.66 14.68
N LEU A 116 0.76 5.40 13.81
CA LEU A 116 0.06 6.46 13.08
C LEU A 116 -0.86 7.27 14.01
N PRO A 117 -1.09 8.56 13.71
CA PRO A 117 -2.01 9.39 14.51
C PRO A 117 -3.40 8.77 14.64
N ASP A 118 -4.03 8.92 15.83
CA ASP A 118 -5.33 8.30 16.15
C ASP A 118 -6.47 8.75 15.22
N GLU A 119 -6.37 9.95 14.65
CA GLU A 119 -7.33 10.48 13.67
C GLU A 119 -7.18 9.90 12.26
N THR A 120 -6.23 8.99 12.03
CA THR A 120 -6.01 8.37 10.72
C THR A 120 -7.17 7.45 10.33
N VAL A 121 -7.79 7.71 9.19
CA VAL A 121 -8.83 6.84 8.63
C VAL A 121 -8.19 5.62 7.98
N SER A 122 -8.56 4.42 8.43
CA SER A 122 -8.11 3.16 7.84
C SER A 122 -9.11 2.64 6.82
N THR A 123 -8.62 2.16 5.69
CA THR A 123 -9.41 1.56 4.62
C THR A 123 -8.65 0.43 3.93
#